data_1cec14e677d07c7f0d9ef2d1719da31d
#
_entry.id   1cec14e677d07c7f0d9ef2d1719da31d
#
_cell.length_a   1.000
_cell.length_b   1.000
_cell.length_c   1.000
_cell.angle_alpha   90.00
_cell.angle_beta   90.00
_cell.angle_gamma   90.00
#
_symmetry.space_group_name_H-M   'P 1'
#
loop_
_entity.id
_entity.type
_entity.pdbx_description
1 polymer ?
#
loop_
_entity_poly.entity_id
_entity_poly.type
_entity_poly.pdbx_seq_one_letter_code
_entity_poly.pdbx_strand_id
1 'polypeptide(L)'
;MQDKDSEALRNQRKRRKRVARIKNAIVMIIAGWIMISMLLIIVLFVRTVSLERKIDNLIQTSSTVSSEDSDIEDSQSGSREVFAASVETEVTQDDSVQSVSAVADEWNLAEEGDVHRVYLTFDDGPSENTEAILDILAEYDVKATFFVVGREDEESQAIYRRIVEEGHTLGMHSYSNKYSVIYQSEEAFMEDYQKLADYLYEVTGTRPQYYRFPGGSSNQISNVSMGSLIQFLNTQDVVYYDWNVSAGDAASAAYTSDEIVENVTEDVVKYKTSVVLLHDSADKSETVEAIRPLIEALQEMDAEILPIDEDTQAIQYVKPDSAE
;
A
#
# COMPACT_ATOMS: atom_id res chain seq x y z
N MET A 1 21.66 37.79 52.26
CA MET A 1 21.17 37.95 50.88
C MET A 1 22.23 37.57 49.85
N GLN A 2 23.52 37.91 50.06
CA GLN A 2 24.62 37.60 49.12
C GLN A 2 24.96 36.10 48.94
N ASP A 3 24.68 35.24 49.91
CA ASP A 3 25.02 33.80 49.84
C ASP A 3 24.08 33.00 48.95
N LYS A 4 22.79 33.34 48.90
CA LYS A 4 21.79 32.66 48.01
C LYS A 4 22.04 32.97 46.54
N ASP A 5 22.51 34.17 46.22
CA ASP A 5 22.78 34.55 44.80
C ASP A 5 24.05 33.84 44.26
N SER A 6 25.04 33.60 45.17
CA SER A 6 26.27 32.88 44.79
C SER A 6 26.02 31.39 44.52
N GLU A 7 25.08 30.78 45.28
CA GLU A 7 24.68 29.39 45.10
C GLU A 7 23.84 29.16 43.85
N ALA A 8 22.93 30.11 43.52
CA ALA A 8 22.14 30.11 42.30
C ALA A 8 23.03 30.19 41.03
N LEU A 9 24.05 31.06 41.05
CA LEU A 9 25.03 31.20 39.98
C LEU A 9 25.90 29.94 39.81
N ARG A 10 26.29 29.27 40.89
CA ARG A 10 27.01 27.99 40.84
C ARG A 10 26.15 26.87 40.24
N ASN A 11 24.89 26.80 40.60
CA ASN A 11 23.95 25.79 40.08
C ASN A 11 23.65 26.04 38.61
N GLN A 12 23.52 27.29 38.20
CA GLN A 12 23.31 27.65 36.77
C GLN A 12 24.54 27.29 35.92
N ARG A 13 25.77 27.51 36.44
CA ARG A 13 27.00 27.08 35.72
C ARG A 13 27.14 25.57 35.63
N LYS A 14 26.75 24.80 36.67
CA LYS A 14 26.74 23.33 36.65
C LYS A 14 25.71 22.81 35.62
N ARG A 15 24.52 23.43 35.52
CA ARG A 15 23.48 23.06 34.58
C ARG A 15 23.91 23.32 33.11
N ARG A 16 24.53 24.47 32.84
CA ARG A 16 25.09 24.79 31.51
C ARG A 16 26.19 23.78 31.09
N LYS A 17 27.07 23.38 31.99
CA LYS A 17 28.11 22.37 31.71
C LYS A 17 27.52 20.97 31.47
N ARG A 18 26.43 20.59 32.15
CA ARG A 18 25.71 19.33 31.90
C ARG A 18 25.05 19.34 30.50
N VAL A 19 24.34 20.41 30.19
CA VAL A 19 23.66 20.56 28.88
C VAL A 19 24.70 20.54 27.75
N ALA A 20 25.84 21.20 27.90
CA ALA A 20 26.91 21.18 26.90
C ALA A 20 27.50 19.77 26.70
N ARG A 21 27.69 18.99 27.80
CA ARG A 21 28.16 17.60 27.67
C ARG A 21 27.15 16.70 26.96
N ILE A 22 25.84 16.85 27.26
CA ILE A 22 24.78 16.08 26.63
C ILE A 22 24.70 16.42 25.14
N LYS A 23 24.75 17.71 24.76
CA LYS A 23 24.80 18.13 23.37
C LYS A 23 25.99 17.51 22.62
N ASN A 24 27.18 17.57 23.21
CA ASN A 24 28.37 16.98 22.56
C ASN A 24 28.25 15.45 22.45
N ALA A 25 27.68 14.77 23.46
CA ALA A 25 27.45 13.33 23.39
C ALA A 25 26.46 12.95 22.27
N ILE A 26 25.36 13.71 22.10
CA ILE A 26 24.39 13.51 21.04
C ILE A 26 25.06 13.73 19.68
N VAL A 27 25.82 14.80 19.49
CA VAL A 27 26.54 15.05 18.23
C VAL A 27 27.52 13.92 17.91
N MET A 28 28.22 13.39 18.89
CA MET A 28 29.16 12.25 18.69
C MET A 28 28.42 10.97 18.34
N ILE A 29 27.25 10.70 18.91
CA ILE A 29 26.40 9.55 18.56
C ILE A 29 25.90 9.68 17.12
N ILE A 30 25.37 10.84 16.73
CA ILE A 30 24.90 11.10 15.37
C ILE A 30 26.04 10.95 14.36
N ALA A 31 27.21 11.51 14.64
CA ALA A 31 28.40 11.36 13.80
C ALA A 31 28.83 9.89 13.65
N GLY A 32 28.76 9.11 14.74
CA GLY A 32 29.02 7.66 14.73
C GLY A 32 28.03 6.90 13.83
N TRP A 33 26.74 7.20 13.90
CA TRP A 33 25.72 6.62 13.06
C TRP A 33 25.92 6.95 11.58
N ILE A 34 26.26 8.20 11.25
CA ILE A 34 26.56 8.60 9.87
C ILE A 34 27.76 7.82 9.33
N MET A 35 28.81 7.66 10.10
CA MET A 35 29.99 6.88 9.69
C MET A 35 29.67 5.41 9.44
N ILE A 36 28.85 4.79 10.31
CA ILE A 36 28.41 3.39 10.14
C ILE A 36 27.55 3.25 8.87
N SER A 37 26.60 4.18 8.64
CA SER A 37 25.77 4.18 7.45
C SER A 37 26.60 4.32 6.16
N MET A 38 27.57 5.21 6.14
CA MET A 38 28.48 5.37 4.99
C MET A 38 29.27 4.10 4.71
N LEU A 39 29.74 3.42 5.78
CA LEU A 39 30.49 2.17 5.62
C LEU A 39 29.61 1.04 5.08
N LEU A 40 28.37 0.95 5.53
CA LEU A 40 27.36 0.01 5.01
C LEU A 40 27.06 0.25 3.52
N ILE A 41 26.88 1.50 3.12
CA ILE A 41 26.66 1.87 1.71
C ILE A 41 27.84 1.45 0.84
N ILE A 42 29.07 1.67 1.30
CA ILE A 42 30.28 1.26 0.56
C ILE A 42 30.33 -0.27 0.43
N VAL A 43 30.03 -1.02 1.49
CA VAL A 43 30.00 -2.48 1.44
C VAL A 43 28.95 -3.01 0.47
N LEU A 44 27.74 -2.42 0.49
CA LEU A 44 26.66 -2.76 -0.43
C LEU A 44 27.07 -2.45 -1.87
N PHE A 45 27.62 -1.28 -2.13
CA PHE A 45 28.10 -0.89 -3.47
C PHE A 45 29.16 -1.87 -4.02
N VAL A 46 30.13 -2.23 -3.19
CA VAL A 46 31.17 -3.24 -3.59
C VAL A 46 30.54 -4.60 -3.89
N ARG A 47 29.52 -5.02 -3.11
CA ARG A 47 28.78 -6.26 -3.39
C ARG A 47 28.02 -6.19 -4.71
N THR A 48 27.33 -5.09 -4.99
CA THR A 48 26.59 -4.90 -6.26
C THR A 48 27.53 -4.99 -7.46
N VAL A 49 28.64 -4.25 -7.46
CA VAL A 49 29.64 -4.30 -8.53
C VAL A 49 30.27 -5.71 -8.68
N SER A 50 30.42 -6.45 -7.58
CA SER A 50 30.92 -7.83 -7.63
C SER A 50 29.92 -8.81 -8.23
N LEU A 51 28.60 -8.60 -8.01
CA LEU A 51 27.52 -9.39 -8.61
C LEU A 51 27.42 -9.11 -10.12
N GLU A 52 27.46 -7.85 -10.53
CA GLU A 52 27.44 -7.47 -11.96
C GLU A 52 28.58 -8.16 -12.73
N ARG A 53 29.81 -8.15 -12.21
CA ARG A 53 30.92 -8.87 -12.81
C ARG A 53 30.74 -10.39 -12.89
N LYS A 54 30.02 -10.98 -11.93
CA LYS A 54 29.69 -12.42 -11.98
C LYS A 54 28.65 -12.73 -13.05
N ILE A 55 27.66 -11.84 -13.22
CA ILE A 55 26.65 -11.98 -14.27
C ILE A 55 27.28 -11.83 -15.65
N ASP A 56 28.13 -10.84 -15.86
CA ASP A 56 28.82 -10.63 -17.11
C ASP A 56 29.71 -11.84 -17.50
N ASN A 57 30.41 -12.43 -16.53
CA ASN A 57 31.20 -13.64 -16.76
C ASN A 57 30.34 -14.86 -17.12
N LEU A 58 29.14 -15.01 -16.54
CA LEU A 58 28.21 -16.10 -16.87
C LEU A 58 27.60 -15.92 -18.25
N ILE A 59 27.26 -14.70 -18.66
CA ILE A 59 26.77 -14.37 -20.00
C ILE A 59 27.84 -14.65 -21.03
N GLN A 60 29.10 -14.28 -20.77
CA GLN A 60 30.23 -14.54 -21.69
C GLN A 60 30.51 -16.03 -21.80
N THR A 61 30.35 -16.81 -20.74
CA THR A 61 30.55 -18.27 -20.76
C THR A 61 29.43 -18.98 -21.53
N SER A 62 28.20 -18.49 -21.45
CA SER A 62 27.05 -19.04 -22.20
C SER A 62 27.15 -18.75 -23.72
N SER A 63 27.72 -17.59 -24.09
CA SER A 63 27.90 -17.23 -25.50
C SER A 63 29.06 -17.99 -26.21
N THR A 64 30.01 -18.54 -25.45
CA THR A 64 31.06 -19.37 -26.00
C THR A 64 30.70 -20.85 -26.17
N VAL A 65 29.62 -21.30 -25.48
CA VAL A 65 29.11 -22.68 -25.62
C VAL A 65 28.15 -22.83 -26.81
N SER A 66 27.63 -21.71 -27.38
CA SER A 66 26.70 -21.74 -28.51
C SER A 66 27.37 -21.78 -29.91
N SER A 67 28.68 -21.88 -30.01
CA SER A 67 29.39 -21.84 -31.28
C SER A 67 30.13 -23.12 -31.69
N GLU A 68 29.98 -24.22 -30.97
CA GLU A 68 30.47 -25.53 -31.40
C GLU A 68 29.38 -26.59 -31.19
N ASP A 69 28.87 -27.09 -32.27
CA ASP A 69 28.25 -28.34 -32.64
C ASP A 69 26.83 -28.18 -33.25
N SER A 70 26.90 -28.07 -34.56
CA SER A 70 25.89 -28.66 -35.44
C SER A 70 26.38 -30.07 -35.81
N ASP A 71 25.60 -31.06 -35.41
CA ASP A 71 25.36 -32.38 -36.01
C ASP A 71 25.26 -33.44 -34.90
N ILE A 72 24.08 -34.03 -34.73
CA ILE A 72 23.77 -35.47 -34.70
C ILE A 72 22.34 -35.66 -34.21
N GLU A 73 21.61 -36.49 -34.96
CA GLU A 73 20.23 -36.93 -34.83
C GLU A 73 19.90 -37.74 -33.57
N ASP A 74 18.63 -37.54 -33.17
CA ASP A 74 17.65 -38.59 -32.76
C ASP A 74 17.96 -39.56 -31.62
N SER A 75 17.13 -39.54 -30.59
CA SER A 75 16.48 -40.69 -29.93
C SER A 75 16.30 -40.55 -28.39
N GLN A 76 15.02 -40.56 -28.01
CA GLN A 76 14.45 -41.18 -26.79
C GLN A 76 14.69 -40.60 -25.39
N SER A 77 13.56 -40.13 -24.84
CA SER A 77 12.98 -40.52 -23.53
C SER A 77 13.88 -40.56 -22.31
N GLY A 78 13.57 -39.71 -21.35
CA GLY A 78 14.05 -39.87 -19.98
C GLY A 78 13.65 -38.70 -19.07
N SER A 79 12.59 -38.89 -18.36
CA SER A 79 12.15 -38.03 -17.27
C SER A 79 13.29 -37.69 -16.30
N ARG A 80 13.54 -36.42 -16.09
CA ARG A 80 14.36 -35.97 -14.97
C ARG A 80 13.67 -34.79 -14.31
N GLU A 81 12.98 -35.08 -13.21
CA GLU A 81 12.53 -34.10 -12.24
C GLU A 81 13.73 -33.27 -11.81
N VAL A 82 13.69 -31.98 -12.12
CA VAL A 82 14.58 -30.99 -11.51
C VAL A 82 13.77 -30.33 -10.43
N PHE A 83 14.06 -30.65 -9.17
CA PHE A 83 13.64 -29.90 -8.00
C PHE A 83 14.13 -28.44 -8.17
N ALA A 84 13.25 -27.57 -8.58
CA ALA A 84 13.44 -26.13 -8.40
C ALA A 84 13.07 -25.82 -6.94
N ALA A 85 14.08 -25.65 -6.10
CA ALA A 85 13.90 -25.04 -4.81
C ALA A 85 13.45 -23.60 -5.05
N SER A 86 12.17 -23.33 -4.84
CA SER A 86 11.61 -22.00 -4.74
C SER A 86 12.21 -21.33 -3.52
N VAL A 87 13.17 -20.45 -3.76
CA VAL A 87 13.50 -19.41 -2.79
C VAL A 87 12.31 -18.44 -2.81
N GLU A 88 11.42 -18.60 -1.86
CA GLU A 88 10.47 -17.57 -1.49
C GLU A 88 11.29 -16.38 -0.96
N THR A 89 11.61 -15.46 -1.85
CA THR A 89 12.00 -14.12 -1.44
C THR A 89 10.68 -13.43 -1.12
N GLU A 90 10.32 -13.39 0.15
CA GLU A 90 9.40 -12.38 0.65
C GLU A 90 9.99 -11.03 0.21
N VAL A 91 9.42 -10.48 -0.85
CA VAL A 91 9.55 -9.07 -1.14
C VAL A 91 8.68 -8.41 -0.07
N THR A 92 9.33 -8.03 1.03
CA THR A 92 8.74 -7.03 1.92
C THR A 92 8.33 -5.87 1.01
N GLN A 93 7.04 -5.56 1.01
CA GLN A 93 6.50 -4.35 0.41
C GLN A 93 7.32 -3.18 0.97
N ASP A 94 8.32 -2.76 0.22
CA ASP A 94 8.92 -1.45 0.40
C ASP A 94 7.99 -0.50 -0.36
N ASP A 95 6.90 -0.11 0.34
CA ASP A 95 6.14 1.05 -0.05
C ASP A 95 7.07 2.26 0.09
N SER A 96 7.96 2.40 -0.89
CA SER A 96 8.45 3.71 -1.23
C SER A 96 7.21 4.48 -1.68
N VAL A 97 6.49 5.04 -0.71
CA VAL A 97 5.53 6.11 -0.92
C VAL A 97 6.32 7.23 -1.59
N GLN A 98 6.50 7.09 -2.91
CA GLN A 98 6.65 8.28 -3.69
C GLN A 98 5.36 9.03 -3.40
N SER A 99 5.51 10.13 -2.66
CA SER A 99 4.53 11.19 -2.65
C SER A 99 4.34 11.60 -4.12
N VAL A 100 3.53 10.81 -4.83
CA VAL A 100 2.86 11.28 -6.01
C VAL A 100 1.94 12.32 -5.41
N SER A 101 2.41 13.57 -5.38
CA SER A 101 1.53 14.69 -5.34
C SER A 101 0.60 14.43 -6.51
N ALA A 102 -0.50 13.71 -6.26
CA ALA A 102 -1.61 13.70 -7.18
C ALA A 102 -1.78 15.18 -7.50
N VAL A 103 -1.66 15.52 -8.79
CA VAL A 103 -1.98 16.86 -9.21
C VAL A 103 -3.41 17.00 -8.72
N ALA A 104 -3.57 17.73 -7.60
CA ALA A 104 -4.87 17.87 -6.98
C ALA A 104 -5.73 18.48 -8.07
N ASP A 105 -6.65 17.68 -8.58
CA ASP A 105 -7.54 18.16 -9.63
C ASP A 105 -8.23 19.41 -9.06
N GLU A 106 -8.12 20.54 -9.73
CA GLU A 106 -8.60 21.87 -9.24
C GLU A 106 -10.07 21.82 -8.80
N TRP A 107 -10.87 20.92 -9.43
CA TRP A 107 -12.28 20.70 -9.06
C TRP A 107 -12.48 20.10 -7.66
N ASN A 108 -11.47 19.40 -7.11
CA ASN A 108 -11.56 18.68 -5.85
C ASN A 108 -10.95 19.44 -4.66
N LEU A 109 -10.34 20.61 -4.89
CA LEU A 109 -9.84 21.42 -3.78
C LEU A 109 -11.00 22.03 -3.01
N ALA A 110 -10.95 21.91 -1.67
CA ALA A 110 -11.97 22.46 -0.78
C ALA A 110 -11.79 23.97 -0.63
N GLU A 111 -12.92 24.69 -0.57
CA GLU A 111 -13.03 26.09 -0.20
C GLU A 111 -13.76 26.24 1.12
N GLU A 112 -13.70 27.40 1.74
CA GLU A 112 -14.37 27.67 3.00
C GLU A 112 -15.90 27.48 2.87
N GLY A 113 -16.45 26.54 3.66
CA GLY A 113 -17.88 26.21 3.67
C GLY A 113 -18.29 25.06 2.76
N ASP A 114 -17.34 24.42 2.07
CA ASP A 114 -17.63 23.19 1.35
C ASP A 114 -17.89 22.02 2.32
N VAL A 115 -18.74 21.08 1.89
CA VAL A 115 -18.95 19.82 2.61
C VAL A 115 -17.84 18.83 2.18
N HIS A 116 -17.18 18.24 3.17
CA HIS A 116 -16.17 17.22 2.94
C HIS A 116 -16.84 15.84 2.82
N ARG A 117 -16.77 15.22 1.63
CA ARG A 117 -17.22 13.84 1.43
C ARG A 117 -16.04 12.91 1.60
N VAL A 118 -16.14 11.98 2.54
CA VAL A 118 -15.06 11.07 2.92
C VAL A 118 -15.47 9.64 2.63
N TYR A 119 -14.71 8.97 1.80
CA TYR A 119 -14.87 7.57 1.44
C TYR A 119 -13.77 6.76 2.12
N LEU A 120 -14.11 6.11 3.24
CA LEU A 120 -13.19 5.20 3.90
C LEU A 120 -13.08 3.93 3.06
N THR A 121 -11.88 3.60 2.61
CA THR A 121 -11.64 2.44 1.75
C THR A 121 -10.56 1.55 2.34
N PHE A 122 -10.81 0.24 2.35
CA PHE A 122 -9.95 -0.77 2.96
C PHE A 122 -9.46 -1.74 1.91
N ASP A 123 -8.14 -1.96 1.85
CA ASP A 123 -7.49 -2.88 0.92
C ASP A 123 -6.98 -4.13 1.65
N ASP A 124 -6.79 -5.25 0.91
CA ASP A 124 -6.14 -6.49 1.32
C ASP A 124 -6.95 -7.45 2.20
N GLY A 125 -8.13 -7.04 2.69
CA GLY A 125 -9.07 -7.94 3.37
C GLY A 125 -9.65 -9.03 2.43
N PRO A 126 -10.40 -9.99 2.96
CA PRO A 126 -10.88 -10.08 4.33
C PRO A 126 -9.87 -10.68 5.31
N SER A 127 -9.99 -10.26 6.56
CA SER A 127 -9.30 -10.83 7.71
C SER A 127 -10.13 -10.65 8.99
N GLU A 128 -9.62 -11.07 10.13
CA GLU A 128 -10.20 -10.77 11.43
C GLU A 128 -10.33 -9.26 11.71
N ASN A 129 -9.44 -8.45 11.14
CA ASN A 129 -9.51 -7.00 11.22
C ASN A 129 -10.69 -6.45 10.41
N THR A 130 -10.99 -7.02 9.24
CA THR A 130 -12.17 -6.65 8.45
C THR A 130 -13.45 -6.84 9.26
N GLU A 131 -13.59 -7.97 9.96
CA GLU A 131 -14.74 -8.27 10.80
C GLU A 131 -14.88 -7.24 11.93
N ALA A 132 -13.78 -6.92 12.62
CA ALA A 132 -13.75 -5.93 13.70
C ALA A 132 -14.10 -4.52 13.18
N ILE A 133 -13.62 -4.14 11.99
CA ILE A 133 -13.95 -2.86 11.35
C ILE A 133 -15.44 -2.80 11.01
N LEU A 134 -16.03 -3.86 10.44
CA LEU A 134 -17.46 -3.94 10.15
C LEU A 134 -18.30 -3.75 11.41
N ASP A 135 -17.89 -4.34 12.54
CA ASP A 135 -18.57 -4.16 13.84
C ASP A 135 -18.55 -2.67 14.27
N ILE A 136 -17.40 -2.00 14.15
CA ILE A 136 -17.28 -0.58 14.49
C ILE A 136 -18.14 0.28 13.54
N LEU A 137 -18.09 0.04 12.23
CA LEU A 137 -18.88 0.79 11.25
C LEU A 137 -20.39 0.65 11.52
N ALA A 138 -20.84 -0.55 11.93
CA ALA A 138 -22.22 -0.78 12.31
C ALA A 138 -22.63 -0.01 13.57
N GLU A 139 -21.76 0.13 14.58
CA GLU A 139 -22.05 0.93 15.79
C GLU A 139 -22.32 2.41 15.48
N TYR A 140 -21.64 2.96 14.46
CA TYR A 140 -21.79 4.38 14.06
C TYR A 140 -22.77 4.59 12.90
N ASP A 141 -23.38 3.52 12.37
CA ASP A 141 -24.22 3.54 11.15
C ASP A 141 -23.50 4.16 9.94
N VAL A 142 -22.19 3.89 9.81
CA VAL A 142 -21.32 4.36 8.72
C VAL A 142 -21.13 3.25 7.71
N LYS A 143 -21.10 3.61 6.43
CA LYS A 143 -20.79 2.69 5.34
C LYS A 143 -19.44 3.04 4.71
N ALA A 144 -18.74 2.00 4.24
CA ALA A 144 -17.39 2.09 3.68
C ALA A 144 -17.26 1.24 2.41
N THR A 145 -16.07 1.23 1.80
CA THR A 145 -15.76 0.42 0.62
C THR A 145 -14.60 -0.52 0.95
N PHE A 146 -14.72 -1.78 0.55
CA PHE A 146 -13.71 -2.80 0.78
C PHE A 146 -13.20 -3.33 -0.57
N PHE A 147 -11.94 -3.08 -0.91
CA PHE A 147 -11.26 -3.65 -2.07
C PHE A 147 -10.58 -4.95 -1.66
N VAL A 148 -11.30 -6.04 -1.85
CA VAL A 148 -10.94 -7.33 -1.28
C VAL A 148 -10.03 -8.17 -2.17
N VAL A 149 -9.30 -9.11 -1.55
CA VAL A 149 -8.51 -10.15 -2.22
C VAL A 149 -9.21 -11.50 -2.18
N GLY A 150 -8.77 -12.46 -3.00
CA GLY A 150 -9.37 -13.80 -3.05
C GLY A 150 -8.99 -14.65 -1.82
N ARG A 151 -9.99 -15.06 -1.05
CA ARG A 151 -9.87 -15.99 0.09
C ARG A 151 -11.00 -17.02 0.02
N GLU A 152 -10.67 -18.33 0.06
CA GLU A 152 -11.65 -19.40 -0.18
C GLU A 152 -12.18 -20.05 1.12
N ASP A 153 -11.67 -19.65 2.29
CA ASP A 153 -12.10 -20.16 3.58
C ASP A 153 -13.50 -19.66 3.96
N GLU A 154 -14.21 -20.42 4.81
CA GLU A 154 -15.60 -20.14 5.20
C GLU A 154 -15.76 -18.81 5.95
N GLU A 155 -14.75 -18.41 6.74
CA GLU A 155 -14.75 -17.16 7.51
C GLU A 155 -14.70 -15.97 6.56
N SER A 156 -13.76 -15.98 5.60
CA SER A 156 -13.65 -14.96 4.56
C SER A 156 -14.92 -14.87 3.70
N GLN A 157 -15.52 -16.00 3.33
CA GLN A 157 -16.79 -16.01 2.60
C GLN A 157 -17.94 -15.36 3.39
N ALA A 158 -17.98 -15.58 4.70
CA ALA A 158 -18.96 -14.91 5.55
C ALA A 158 -18.75 -13.39 5.58
N ILE A 159 -17.49 -12.93 5.62
CA ILE A 159 -17.15 -11.49 5.60
C ILE A 159 -17.55 -10.85 4.27
N TYR A 160 -17.30 -11.46 3.09
CA TYR A 160 -17.77 -10.93 1.80
C TYR A 160 -19.29 -10.75 1.77
N ARG A 161 -20.05 -11.75 2.26
CA ARG A 161 -21.51 -11.62 2.35
C ARG A 161 -21.92 -10.50 3.29
N ARG A 162 -21.27 -10.39 4.44
CA ARG A 162 -21.52 -9.36 5.43
C ARG A 162 -21.29 -7.96 4.87
N ILE A 163 -20.20 -7.73 4.11
CA ILE A 163 -19.92 -6.46 3.45
C ILE A 163 -21.13 -6.02 2.59
N VAL A 164 -21.68 -6.92 1.79
CA VAL A 164 -22.80 -6.62 0.90
C VAL A 164 -24.12 -6.46 1.70
N GLU A 165 -24.41 -7.36 2.62
CA GLU A 165 -25.64 -7.39 3.40
C GLU A 165 -25.79 -6.16 4.33
N GLU A 166 -24.68 -5.65 4.85
CA GLU A 166 -24.65 -4.46 5.70
C GLU A 166 -24.62 -3.14 4.88
N GLY A 167 -24.64 -3.21 3.55
CA GLY A 167 -24.73 -2.05 2.65
C GLY A 167 -23.41 -1.31 2.43
N HIS A 168 -22.27 -1.98 2.66
CA HIS A 168 -20.96 -1.51 2.23
C HIS A 168 -20.73 -1.82 0.76
N THR A 169 -19.82 -1.10 0.12
CA THR A 169 -19.42 -1.38 -1.25
C THR A 169 -18.36 -2.44 -1.29
N LEU A 170 -18.65 -3.52 -2.02
CA LEU A 170 -17.69 -4.58 -2.32
C LEU A 170 -16.94 -4.21 -3.62
N GLY A 171 -15.67 -3.92 -3.52
CA GLY A 171 -14.73 -3.70 -4.62
C GLY A 171 -13.73 -4.84 -4.75
N MET A 172 -12.98 -4.85 -5.85
CA MET A 172 -11.96 -5.84 -6.16
C MET A 172 -10.57 -5.24 -6.05
N HIS A 173 -9.63 -5.97 -5.42
CA HIS A 173 -8.21 -5.61 -5.42
C HIS A 173 -7.41 -6.56 -6.31
N SER A 174 -7.33 -7.82 -5.98
CA SER A 174 -6.69 -8.90 -6.74
C SER A 174 -7.13 -10.24 -6.17
N TYR A 175 -7.16 -11.30 -6.97
CA TYR A 175 -7.38 -12.62 -6.42
C TYR A 175 -6.17 -13.10 -5.62
N SER A 176 -4.97 -12.97 -6.19
CA SER A 176 -3.73 -13.50 -5.63
C SER A 176 -3.01 -12.54 -4.68
N ASN A 177 -3.21 -11.24 -4.84
CA ASN A 177 -2.47 -10.15 -4.18
C ASN A 177 -0.94 -10.28 -4.32
N LYS A 178 -0.47 -10.79 -5.47
CA LYS A 178 0.95 -10.99 -5.76
C LYS A 178 1.35 -10.22 -7.01
N TYR A 179 2.11 -9.15 -6.83
CA TYR A 179 2.61 -8.31 -7.94
C TYR A 179 3.30 -9.11 -9.04
N SER A 180 4.13 -10.10 -8.67
CA SER A 180 4.81 -10.98 -9.62
C SER A 180 3.89 -11.86 -10.44
N VAL A 181 2.63 -12.04 -10.03
CA VAL A 181 1.60 -12.78 -10.76
C VAL A 181 0.76 -11.83 -11.60
N ILE A 182 0.11 -10.86 -10.97
CA ILE A 182 -0.86 -9.97 -11.61
C ILE A 182 -0.25 -9.06 -12.67
N TYR A 183 1.01 -8.63 -12.49
CA TYR A 183 1.71 -7.73 -13.40
C TYR A 183 2.75 -8.43 -14.29
N GLN A 184 2.68 -9.75 -14.39
CA GLN A 184 3.57 -10.52 -15.26
C GLN A 184 3.24 -10.34 -16.76
N SER A 185 1.92 -10.35 -17.09
CA SER A 185 1.39 -10.12 -18.43
C SER A 185 -0.04 -9.62 -18.36
N GLU A 186 -0.57 -9.10 -19.47
CA GLU A 186 -1.98 -8.70 -19.57
C GLU A 186 -2.92 -9.88 -19.32
N GLU A 187 -2.60 -11.05 -19.87
CA GLU A 187 -3.38 -12.27 -19.67
C GLU A 187 -3.43 -12.68 -18.19
N ALA A 188 -2.29 -12.59 -17.49
CA ALA A 188 -2.22 -12.94 -16.06
C ALA A 188 -3.09 -11.98 -15.21
N PHE A 189 -3.09 -10.69 -15.54
CA PHE A 189 -3.98 -9.73 -14.91
C PHE A 189 -5.46 -10.06 -15.18
N MET A 190 -5.81 -10.34 -16.44
CA MET A 190 -7.18 -10.68 -16.82
C MET A 190 -7.68 -11.95 -16.13
N GLU A 191 -6.82 -12.97 -16.01
CA GLU A 191 -7.13 -14.21 -15.28
C GLU A 191 -7.35 -13.97 -13.79
N ASP A 192 -6.48 -13.19 -13.12
CA ASP A 192 -6.60 -12.83 -11.71
C ASP A 192 -7.88 -12.03 -11.45
N TYR A 193 -8.16 -11.01 -12.28
CA TYR A 193 -9.40 -10.24 -12.24
C TYR A 193 -10.65 -11.13 -12.40
N GLN A 194 -10.68 -11.92 -13.47
CA GLN A 194 -11.86 -12.75 -13.78
C GLN A 194 -12.13 -13.77 -12.67
N LYS A 195 -11.04 -14.38 -12.14
CA LYS A 195 -11.15 -15.31 -11.04
C LYS A 195 -11.77 -14.66 -9.80
N LEU A 196 -11.34 -13.45 -9.46
CA LEU A 196 -11.91 -12.72 -8.32
C LEU A 196 -13.38 -12.34 -8.56
N ALA A 197 -13.67 -11.77 -9.73
CA ALA A 197 -15.03 -11.32 -10.07
C ALA A 197 -16.06 -12.47 -10.04
N ASP A 198 -15.71 -13.62 -10.62
CA ASP A 198 -16.58 -14.79 -10.64
C ASP A 198 -16.74 -15.40 -9.25
N TYR A 199 -15.65 -15.46 -8.49
CA TYR A 199 -15.67 -15.97 -7.12
C TYR A 199 -16.54 -15.12 -6.20
N LEU A 200 -16.38 -13.81 -6.21
CA LEU A 200 -17.20 -12.91 -5.41
C LEU A 200 -18.67 -12.97 -5.80
N TYR A 201 -18.98 -13.10 -7.10
CA TYR A 201 -20.33 -13.31 -7.56
C TYR A 201 -20.93 -14.64 -7.07
N GLU A 202 -20.17 -15.72 -7.09
CA GLU A 202 -20.60 -17.02 -6.56
C GLU A 202 -20.91 -16.95 -5.06
N VAL A 203 -20.09 -16.24 -4.28
CA VAL A 203 -20.22 -16.16 -2.82
C VAL A 203 -21.33 -15.21 -2.38
N THR A 204 -21.49 -14.06 -3.05
CA THR A 204 -22.34 -12.95 -2.60
C THR A 204 -23.58 -12.72 -3.48
N GLY A 205 -23.59 -13.23 -4.71
CA GLY A 205 -24.60 -12.88 -5.70
C GLY A 205 -24.43 -11.49 -6.32
N THR A 206 -23.41 -10.73 -5.91
CA THR A 206 -23.11 -9.39 -6.39
C THR A 206 -21.85 -9.40 -7.25
N ARG A 207 -21.92 -8.82 -8.45
CA ARG A 207 -20.74 -8.60 -9.29
C ARG A 207 -20.17 -7.21 -8.98
N PRO A 208 -18.95 -7.11 -8.40
CA PRO A 208 -18.38 -5.81 -8.07
C PRO A 208 -18.10 -4.98 -9.33
N GLN A 209 -18.33 -3.68 -9.23
CA GLN A 209 -18.13 -2.71 -10.33
C GLN A 209 -16.93 -1.79 -10.08
N TYR A 210 -16.23 -1.97 -8.97
CA TYR A 210 -15.11 -1.11 -8.57
C TYR A 210 -13.86 -1.95 -8.39
N TYR A 211 -12.73 -1.38 -8.79
CA TYR A 211 -11.42 -2.02 -8.72
C TYR A 211 -10.39 -1.06 -8.14
N ARG A 212 -9.43 -1.56 -7.38
CA ARG A 212 -8.23 -0.83 -7.02
C ARG A 212 -7.01 -1.65 -7.40
N PHE A 213 -6.12 -1.06 -8.20
CA PHE A 213 -4.87 -1.71 -8.58
C PHE A 213 -3.96 -1.88 -7.36
N PRO A 214 -3.42 -3.07 -7.08
CA PRO A 214 -2.35 -3.24 -6.10
C PRO A 214 -1.18 -2.28 -6.38
N GLY A 215 -0.87 -1.40 -5.40
CA GLY A 215 0.09 -0.31 -5.56
C GLY A 215 -0.38 0.91 -6.36
N GLY A 216 -1.68 0.99 -6.69
CA GLY A 216 -2.28 2.09 -7.45
C GLY A 216 -2.07 2.03 -8.96
N SER A 217 -2.81 2.87 -9.70
CA SER A 217 -2.75 2.89 -11.18
C SER A 217 -1.45 3.48 -11.72
N SER A 218 -0.66 4.18 -10.92
CA SER A 218 0.62 4.78 -11.30
C SER A 218 1.84 3.95 -10.88
N ASN A 219 1.64 2.71 -10.36
CA ASN A 219 2.74 1.88 -9.92
C ASN A 219 3.72 1.59 -11.06
N GLN A 220 5.01 1.48 -10.71
CA GLN A 220 6.10 1.19 -11.65
C GLN A 220 6.61 -0.24 -11.56
N ILE A 221 5.92 -1.08 -10.79
CA ILE A 221 6.29 -2.49 -10.58
C ILE A 221 5.77 -3.35 -11.74
N SER A 222 4.70 -2.89 -12.40
CA SER A 222 4.08 -3.61 -13.52
C SER A 222 5.06 -3.76 -14.70
N ASN A 223 5.19 -4.98 -15.21
CA ASN A 223 5.89 -5.27 -16.45
C ASN A 223 5.04 -4.98 -17.71
N VAL A 224 3.76 -4.70 -17.51
CA VAL A 224 2.77 -4.36 -18.56
C VAL A 224 2.37 -2.90 -18.45
N SER A 225 1.91 -2.34 -19.57
CA SER A 225 1.35 -0.99 -19.58
C SER A 225 0.12 -0.90 -18.68
N MET A 226 0.13 -0.01 -17.70
CA MET A 226 -1.07 0.24 -16.89
C MET A 226 -2.24 0.74 -17.77
N GLY A 227 -1.95 1.43 -18.88
CA GLY A 227 -2.95 1.82 -19.87
C GLY A 227 -3.71 0.64 -20.47
N SER A 228 -3.01 -0.45 -20.85
CA SER A 228 -3.66 -1.67 -21.34
C SER A 228 -4.57 -2.30 -20.29
N LEU A 229 -4.13 -2.33 -19.03
CA LEU A 229 -4.94 -2.89 -17.94
C LEU A 229 -6.17 -2.03 -17.64
N ILE A 230 -6.03 -0.70 -17.70
CA ILE A 230 -7.14 0.25 -17.57
C ILE A 230 -8.15 0.07 -18.72
N GLN A 231 -7.67 -0.07 -19.96
CA GLN A 231 -8.55 -0.34 -21.11
C GLN A 231 -9.31 -1.65 -20.92
N PHE A 232 -8.66 -2.70 -20.41
CA PHE A 232 -9.37 -3.94 -20.10
C PHE A 232 -10.49 -3.71 -19.07
N LEU A 233 -10.25 -3.02 -17.94
CA LEU A 233 -11.29 -2.72 -16.94
C LEU A 233 -12.46 -1.94 -17.57
N ASN A 234 -12.17 -0.98 -18.45
CA ASN A 234 -13.20 -0.24 -19.17
C ASN A 234 -14.09 -1.16 -20.05
N THR A 235 -13.51 -2.23 -20.67
CA THR A 235 -14.32 -3.22 -21.42
C THR A 235 -15.21 -4.08 -20.53
N GLN A 236 -14.95 -4.11 -19.23
CA GLN A 236 -15.74 -4.84 -18.22
C GLN A 236 -16.74 -3.92 -17.50
N ASP A 237 -16.86 -2.65 -17.89
CA ASP A 237 -17.67 -1.63 -17.21
C ASP A 237 -17.28 -1.47 -15.73
N VAL A 238 -15.99 -1.59 -15.41
CA VAL A 238 -15.44 -1.49 -14.06
C VAL A 238 -14.66 -0.19 -13.91
N VAL A 239 -15.01 0.58 -12.88
CA VAL A 239 -14.32 1.83 -12.52
C VAL A 239 -13.22 1.54 -11.51
N TYR A 240 -12.00 2.01 -11.77
CA TYR A 240 -10.92 1.89 -10.79
C TYR A 240 -10.76 3.18 -9.99
N TYR A 241 -10.32 3.00 -8.73
CA TYR A 241 -10.08 4.08 -7.79
C TYR A 241 -8.66 3.99 -7.22
N ASP A 242 -7.93 5.08 -7.30
CA ASP A 242 -6.78 5.35 -6.46
C ASP A 242 -7.26 6.06 -5.18
N TRP A 243 -6.44 6.86 -4.56
CA TRP A 243 -6.75 7.61 -3.34
C TRP A 243 -6.10 9.00 -3.40
N ASN A 244 -6.58 9.94 -2.62
CA ASN A 244 -5.96 11.25 -2.44
C ASN A 244 -5.65 11.57 -0.97
N VAL A 245 -6.06 10.68 -0.07
CA VAL A 245 -5.73 10.73 1.37
C VAL A 245 -5.18 9.37 1.77
N SER A 246 -4.02 9.34 2.42
CA SER A 246 -3.40 8.09 2.91
C SER A 246 -3.35 8.09 4.42
N ALA A 247 -3.81 7.02 5.03
CA ALA A 247 -3.68 6.81 6.47
C ALA A 247 -2.24 6.54 6.92
N GLY A 248 -1.36 6.13 5.97
CA GLY A 248 0.04 5.79 6.26
C GLY A 248 0.24 4.39 6.82
N ASP A 249 -0.81 3.60 6.96
CA ASP A 249 -0.80 2.27 7.57
C ASP A 249 -0.20 1.17 6.68
N ALA A 250 0.03 1.45 5.38
CA ALA A 250 0.70 0.53 4.46
C ALA A 250 2.16 0.27 4.86
N ALA A 251 2.85 1.28 5.38
CA ALA A 251 4.27 1.21 5.69
C ALA A 251 4.60 0.17 6.77
N SER A 252 5.75 -0.51 6.61
CA SER A 252 6.26 -1.48 7.58
C SER A 252 6.70 -0.86 8.93
N ALA A 253 6.89 0.47 8.99
CA ALA A 253 7.01 1.21 10.24
C ALA A 253 5.60 1.41 10.79
N ALA A 254 5.29 0.70 11.87
CA ALA A 254 3.98 0.77 12.50
C ALA A 254 3.63 2.22 12.87
N TYR A 255 2.68 2.80 12.12
CA TYR A 255 1.98 3.98 12.59
C TYR A 255 1.07 3.58 13.73
N THR A 256 1.00 4.40 14.75
CA THR A 256 0.03 4.24 15.84
C THR A 256 -1.36 4.64 15.37
N SER A 257 -2.39 4.17 16.06
CA SER A 257 -3.76 4.57 15.79
C SER A 257 -3.96 6.10 15.80
N ASP A 258 -3.29 6.81 16.72
CA ASP A 258 -3.33 8.28 16.78
C ASP A 258 -2.71 8.93 15.53
N GLU A 259 -1.58 8.43 15.04
CA GLU A 259 -0.94 8.92 13.80
C GLU A 259 -1.78 8.65 12.56
N ILE A 260 -2.48 7.52 12.50
CA ILE A 260 -3.44 7.21 11.42
C ILE A 260 -4.57 8.24 11.40
N VAL A 261 -5.15 8.56 12.56
CA VAL A 261 -6.22 9.57 12.69
C VAL A 261 -5.71 10.94 12.28
N GLU A 262 -4.53 11.36 12.77
CA GLU A 262 -3.91 12.64 12.44
C GLU A 262 -3.67 12.76 10.91
N ASN A 263 -3.06 11.76 10.27
CA ASN A 263 -2.80 11.76 8.84
C ASN A 263 -4.09 11.97 8.01
N VAL A 264 -5.15 11.26 8.35
CA VAL A 264 -6.41 11.36 7.61
C VAL A 264 -7.08 12.71 7.84
N THR A 265 -7.20 13.16 9.10
CA THR A 265 -7.89 14.41 9.42
C THR A 265 -7.18 15.66 8.91
N GLU A 266 -5.83 15.67 8.88
CA GLU A 266 -5.04 16.76 8.30
C GLU A 266 -5.19 16.87 6.78
N ASP A 267 -5.45 15.74 6.10
CA ASP A 267 -5.54 15.72 4.64
C ASP A 267 -6.98 15.89 4.12
N VAL A 268 -7.99 15.37 4.80
CA VAL A 268 -9.40 15.46 4.38
C VAL A 268 -9.86 16.91 4.18
N VAL A 269 -9.41 17.85 5.01
CA VAL A 269 -9.78 19.27 4.90
C VAL A 269 -9.30 19.95 3.62
N LYS A 270 -8.39 19.32 2.88
CA LYS A 270 -7.84 19.86 1.64
C LYS A 270 -8.75 19.63 0.43
N TYR A 271 -9.70 18.68 0.55
CA TYR A 271 -10.48 18.17 -0.57
C TYR A 271 -11.99 18.21 -0.29
N LYS A 272 -12.80 18.42 -1.35
CA LYS A 272 -14.26 18.21 -1.34
C LYS A 272 -14.61 16.73 -1.28
N THR A 273 -13.82 15.92 -1.98
CA THR A 273 -13.94 14.46 -2.06
C THR A 273 -12.63 13.82 -1.65
N SER A 274 -12.65 13.05 -0.58
CA SER A 274 -11.50 12.33 -0.05
C SER A 274 -11.72 10.82 -0.14
N VAL A 275 -10.94 10.15 -0.98
CA VAL A 275 -10.84 8.68 -1.00
C VAL A 275 -9.65 8.32 -0.12
N VAL A 276 -9.95 7.74 1.04
CA VAL A 276 -8.95 7.43 2.08
C VAL A 276 -8.46 6.00 1.91
N LEU A 277 -7.16 5.82 1.72
CA LEU A 277 -6.52 4.50 1.71
C LEU A 277 -6.22 4.05 3.13
N LEU A 278 -6.79 2.91 3.49
CA LEU A 278 -6.56 2.14 4.71
C LEU A 278 -6.38 0.66 4.33
N HIS A 279 -5.84 -0.14 5.23
CA HIS A 279 -5.69 -1.58 5.03
C HIS A 279 -6.31 -2.36 6.18
N ASP A 280 -6.90 -3.51 5.86
CA ASP A 280 -7.57 -4.39 6.83
C ASP A 280 -7.03 -5.83 6.83
N SER A 281 -5.81 -6.04 6.28
CA SER A 281 -5.11 -7.32 6.42
C SER A 281 -4.78 -7.65 7.90
N ALA A 282 -4.52 -8.92 8.20
CA ALA A 282 -4.40 -9.43 9.57
C ALA A 282 -3.31 -8.76 10.43
N ASP A 283 -2.32 -8.11 9.82
CA ASP A 283 -1.23 -7.39 10.51
C ASP A 283 -1.57 -5.92 10.83
N LYS A 284 -2.78 -5.44 10.50
CA LYS A 284 -3.19 -4.03 10.61
C LYS A 284 -4.09 -3.76 11.83
N SER A 285 -3.72 -4.25 13.01
CA SER A 285 -4.47 -4.00 14.26
C SER A 285 -4.56 -2.53 14.64
N GLU A 286 -3.53 -1.72 14.35
CA GLU A 286 -3.54 -0.28 14.61
C GLU A 286 -4.60 0.44 13.77
N THR A 287 -4.84 -0.02 12.55
CA THR A 287 -5.94 0.49 11.73
C THR A 287 -7.29 0.24 12.39
N VAL A 288 -7.53 -0.96 12.92
CA VAL A 288 -8.77 -1.27 13.67
C VAL A 288 -8.95 -0.31 14.86
N GLU A 289 -7.88 -0.10 15.64
CA GLU A 289 -7.90 0.80 16.81
C GLU A 289 -8.15 2.27 16.39
N ALA A 290 -7.73 2.65 15.18
CA ALA A 290 -7.91 4.00 14.65
C ALA A 290 -9.35 4.28 14.17
N ILE A 291 -10.15 3.27 13.75
CA ILE A 291 -11.42 3.50 13.05
C ILE A 291 -12.43 4.28 13.94
N ARG A 292 -12.57 3.90 15.21
CA ARG A 292 -13.50 4.57 16.11
C ARG A 292 -13.15 6.06 16.30
N PRO A 293 -11.93 6.44 16.75
CA PRO A 293 -11.57 7.84 16.89
C PRO A 293 -11.56 8.60 15.55
N LEU A 294 -11.27 7.92 14.43
CA LEU A 294 -11.33 8.53 13.10
C LEU A 294 -12.76 8.91 12.72
N ILE A 295 -13.74 8.02 12.90
CA ILE A 295 -15.15 8.31 12.61
C ILE A 295 -15.63 9.49 13.50
N GLU A 296 -15.30 9.47 14.79
CA GLU A 296 -15.66 10.54 15.71
C GLU A 296 -15.08 11.90 15.27
N ALA A 297 -13.79 11.93 14.91
CA ALA A 297 -13.13 13.14 14.43
C ALA A 297 -13.75 13.67 13.12
N LEU A 298 -14.06 12.78 12.17
CA LEU A 298 -14.70 13.17 10.90
C LEU A 298 -16.11 13.70 11.12
N GLN A 299 -16.87 13.12 12.06
CA GLN A 299 -18.20 13.62 12.44
C GLN A 299 -18.12 14.97 13.14
N GLU A 300 -17.12 15.22 14.00
CA GLU A 300 -16.88 16.53 14.62
C GLU A 300 -16.52 17.62 13.57
N MET A 301 -16.02 17.22 12.40
CA MET A 301 -15.72 18.10 11.26
C MET A 301 -16.92 18.30 10.33
N ASP A 302 -18.10 17.78 10.66
CA ASP A 302 -19.29 17.74 9.80
C ASP A 302 -19.05 17.07 8.43
N ALA A 303 -18.10 16.11 8.35
CA ALA A 303 -17.81 15.37 7.13
C ALA A 303 -18.89 14.31 6.85
N GLU A 304 -19.28 14.16 5.58
CA GLU A 304 -20.15 13.08 5.11
C GLU A 304 -19.32 11.82 4.82
N ILE A 305 -19.48 10.78 5.64
CA ILE A 305 -18.79 9.49 5.43
C ILE A 305 -19.69 8.58 4.59
N LEU A 306 -19.22 8.19 3.41
CA LEU A 306 -20.03 7.51 2.39
C LEU A 306 -19.28 6.29 1.81
N PRO A 307 -19.96 5.25 1.34
CA PRO A 307 -19.38 4.22 0.49
C PRO A 307 -19.24 4.73 -0.95
N ILE A 308 -18.28 4.21 -1.71
CA ILE A 308 -18.19 4.49 -3.15
C ILE A 308 -19.43 3.93 -3.86
N ASP A 309 -20.04 4.75 -4.69
CA ASP A 309 -21.21 4.43 -5.50
C ASP A 309 -21.09 4.99 -6.94
N GLU A 310 -22.16 4.91 -7.73
CA GLU A 310 -22.20 5.38 -9.13
C GLU A 310 -22.07 6.90 -9.29
N ASP A 311 -22.41 7.67 -8.25
CA ASP A 311 -22.31 9.12 -8.22
C ASP A 311 -20.94 9.60 -7.71
N THR A 312 -20.12 8.69 -7.20
CA THR A 312 -18.80 9.02 -6.64
C THR A 312 -17.80 9.31 -7.75
N GLN A 313 -17.26 10.54 -7.75
CA GLN A 313 -16.23 10.90 -8.72
C GLN A 313 -14.93 10.18 -8.44
N ALA A 314 -14.41 9.45 -9.44
CA ALA A 314 -13.22 8.64 -9.29
C ALA A 314 -11.95 9.47 -9.12
N ILE A 315 -11.14 9.13 -8.13
CA ILE A 315 -9.75 9.60 -7.99
C ILE A 315 -8.86 8.60 -8.76
N GLN A 316 -8.17 9.07 -9.78
CA GLN A 316 -7.38 8.25 -10.70
C GLN A 316 -6.07 8.94 -11.03
N TYR A 317 -4.92 8.30 -10.74
CA TYR A 317 -3.59 8.87 -11.03
C TYR A 317 -3.26 8.80 -12.52
N VAL A 318 -3.61 7.69 -13.17
CA VAL A 318 -3.53 7.54 -14.62
C VAL A 318 -4.95 7.70 -15.17
N LYS A 319 -5.18 8.71 -16.00
CA LYS A 319 -6.51 8.93 -16.58
C LYS A 319 -6.74 7.95 -17.74
N PRO A 320 -7.97 7.43 -17.94
CA PRO A 320 -8.28 6.52 -19.04
C PRO A 320 -7.88 7.08 -20.43
N ASP A 321 -8.08 8.38 -20.65
CA ASP A 321 -7.78 9.07 -21.92
C ASP A 321 -6.27 9.34 -22.14
N SER A 322 -5.45 9.20 -21.12
CA SER A 322 -3.99 9.37 -21.18
C SER A 322 -3.22 8.05 -21.29
N ALA A 323 -3.95 6.95 -21.43
CA ALA A 323 -3.41 5.58 -21.46
C ALA A 323 -3.11 5.09 -22.90
N GLU A 324 -2.80 6.01 -23.85
CA GLU A 324 -2.34 5.68 -25.21
C GLU A 324 -0.85 5.34 -25.28
#